data_295cee5a968d8fad4a79ff564a19a143
#
_entry.id   295cee5a968d8fad4a79ff564a19a143
#
_cell.length_a   1.000
_cell.length_b   1.000
_cell.length_c   1.000
_cell.angle_alpha   90.00
_cell.angle_beta   90.00
_cell.angle_gamma   90.00
#
_symmetry.space_group_name_H-M   'P 1'
#
loop_
_entity.id
_entity.type
_entity.pdbx_description
1 polymer ?
#
loop_
_entity_poly.entity_id
_entity_poly.type
_entity_poly.pdbx_seq_one_letter_code
_entity_poly.pdbx_strand_id
1 'polypeptide(L)'
;MKKARSGCALIAKFFLVASIFLATSAQAAVVILYHHVSDTTPKSTSISPAHFEAQMDYLEKNNFKIVPLLELTEKLRKGESLPDKTVAISFDDSYVSVYDSAFPRLKKRGWPFTFFVNTDSVGTGKVFVTWDQLREMSKHGVTIANHTTRHNHLPRREKNETLKQWRTRIAAEISSAQQKIEQEIGKAPNILAYPFGEYDVDVQQIAKKLGYIAFGQQSGALYEKGDLQSVPRFPFGGSFTELDDFIMKVNTRPMPIKTVNFYSDKKTQQENLIVKAGAKPWLVLELEDPGLLKKINCFATGQGAITTEIIDNKLWV
;
A
#
# COMPACT_ATOMS: atom_id res chain seq x y z
N MET A 1 -54.43 59.93 41.70
CA MET A 1 -53.60 59.92 40.55
C MET A 1 -52.27 59.17 40.86
N LYS A 2 -52.11 57.96 40.57
CA LYS A 2 -50.86 57.21 40.74
C LYS A 2 -50.48 56.52 39.38
N LYS A 3 -49.37 56.94 38.80
CA LYS A 3 -48.85 56.42 37.58
C LYS A 3 -48.21 55.04 37.80
N ALA A 4 -48.66 54.04 37.04
CA ALA A 4 -47.98 52.75 36.93
C ALA A 4 -46.81 52.83 36.02
N ARG A 5 -45.62 52.38 36.45
CA ARG A 5 -44.40 52.18 35.59
C ARG A 5 -44.37 50.74 35.12
N SER A 6 -44.49 50.58 33.83
CA SER A 6 -44.29 49.33 33.13
C SER A 6 -42.79 49.03 33.03
N GLY A 7 -42.35 47.93 33.62
CA GLY A 7 -40.99 47.42 33.50
C GLY A 7 -40.93 46.40 32.36
N CYS A 8 -40.19 46.75 31.32
CA CYS A 8 -39.90 45.86 30.19
C CYS A 8 -38.72 44.97 30.56
N ALA A 9 -38.95 43.68 30.81
CA ALA A 9 -37.90 42.72 31.06
C ALA A 9 -37.31 42.22 29.72
N LEU A 10 -36.09 42.61 29.44
CA LEU A 10 -35.32 42.13 28.27
C LEU A 10 -34.76 40.74 28.56
N ILE A 11 -35.34 39.68 27.97
CA ILE A 11 -34.81 38.30 28.02
C ILE A 11 -33.72 38.14 26.96
N ALA A 12 -32.47 38.23 27.39
CA ALA A 12 -31.33 37.91 26.55
C ALA A 12 -31.23 36.38 26.36
N LYS A 13 -31.57 35.89 25.18
CA LYS A 13 -31.33 34.49 24.80
C LYS A 13 -29.86 34.33 24.43
N PHE A 14 -29.08 33.72 25.33
CA PHE A 14 -27.74 33.24 25.02
C PHE A 14 -27.85 31.98 24.12
N PHE A 15 -27.52 32.11 22.86
CA PHE A 15 -27.26 30.97 21.99
C PHE A 15 -25.85 30.43 22.27
N LEU A 16 -25.74 29.34 23.01
CA LEU A 16 -24.49 28.61 23.18
C LEU A 16 -24.24 27.84 21.87
N VAL A 17 -23.42 28.39 20.97
CA VAL A 17 -22.91 27.65 19.80
C VAL A 17 -21.83 26.71 20.32
N ALA A 18 -22.19 25.45 20.58
CA ALA A 18 -21.23 24.39 20.83
C ALA A 18 -20.54 24.08 19.50
N SER A 19 -19.36 24.65 19.30
CA SER A 19 -18.45 24.23 18.22
C SER A 19 -17.99 22.82 18.51
N ILE A 20 -18.63 21.82 17.88
CA ILE A 20 -18.14 20.45 17.88
C ILE A 20 -16.87 20.46 17.04
N PHE A 21 -15.72 20.55 17.69
CA PHE A 21 -14.44 20.17 17.08
C PHE A 21 -14.51 18.67 16.80
N LEU A 22 -14.92 18.30 15.61
CA LEU A 22 -14.66 16.98 15.06
C LEU A 22 -13.13 16.87 14.94
N ALA A 23 -12.50 16.30 15.97
CA ALA A 23 -11.15 15.83 15.84
C ALA A 23 -11.15 14.84 14.67
N THR A 24 -10.62 15.24 13.53
CA THR A 24 -10.37 14.33 12.41
C THR A 24 -9.31 13.34 12.90
N SER A 25 -9.77 12.23 13.49
CA SER A 25 -8.87 11.12 13.80
C SER A 25 -8.23 10.70 12.48
N ALA A 26 -6.90 10.72 12.41
CA ALA A 26 -6.18 10.20 11.25
C ALA A 26 -6.71 8.80 10.97
N GLN A 27 -7.30 8.62 9.79
CA GLN A 27 -7.97 7.39 9.39
C GLN A 27 -6.95 6.41 8.89
N ALA A 28 -7.06 5.13 9.24
CA ALA A 28 -6.10 4.09 8.90
C ALA A 28 -6.74 3.11 7.91
N ALA A 29 -6.27 3.14 6.67
CA ALA A 29 -6.51 2.10 5.69
C ALA A 29 -5.19 1.44 5.32
N VAL A 30 -5.18 0.11 5.19
CA VAL A 30 -3.98 -0.65 4.87
C VAL A 30 -4.25 -1.63 3.74
N VAL A 31 -3.21 -1.97 3.00
CA VAL A 31 -3.22 -3.10 2.06
C VAL A 31 -2.33 -4.18 2.64
N ILE A 32 -2.87 -5.38 2.82
CA ILE A 32 -2.11 -6.55 3.26
C ILE A 32 -1.74 -7.41 2.05
N LEU A 33 -0.54 -7.96 2.08
CA LEU A 33 0.04 -8.74 1.01
C LEU A 33 0.42 -10.14 1.51
N TYR A 34 -0.02 -11.15 0.76
CA TYR A 34 0.39 -12.55 0.90
C TYR A 34 0.92 -13.08 -0.42
N HIS A 35 1.63 -14.23 -0.36
CA HIS A 35 2.05 -14.99 -1.54
C HIS A 35 1.45 -16.40 -1.47
N HIS A 36 1.94 -17.25 -0.55
CA HIS A 36 1.39 -18.57 -0.32
C HIS A 36 0.54 -18.65 0.96
N VAL A 37 -0.56 -19.40 0.90
CA VAL A 37 -1.30 -19.86 2.08
C VAL A 37 -1.19 -21.38 2.14
N SER A 38 -0.10 -21.88 2.76
CA SER A 38 0.29 -23.29 2.70
C SER A 38 1.32 -23.63 3.78
N ASP A 39 1.30 -24.88 4.24
CA ASP A 39 2.31 -25.44 5.15
C ASP A 39 3.45 -26.15 4.41
N THR A 40 3.32 -26.37 3.08
CA THR A 40 4.25 -27.19 2.28
C THR A 40 5.08 -26.39 1.28
N THR A 41 4.91 -25.08 1.22
CA THR A 41 5.64 -24.17 0.33
C THR A 41 6.79 -23.47 1.07
N PRO A 42 7.72 -22.76 0.38
CA PRO A 42 8.85 -22.11 1.03
C PRO A 42 8.45 -21.18 2.16
N LYS A 43 8.95 -21.41 3.37
CA LYS A 43 8.59 -20.64 4.59
C LYS A 43 8.74 -19.13 4.44
N SER A 44 9.73 -18.66 3.67
CA SER A 44 10.03 -17.23 3.48
C SER A 44 8.88 -16.44 2.86
N THR A 45 8.02 -17.08 2.07
CA THR A 45 6.90 -16.46 1.35
C THR A 45 5.54 -17.03 1.73
N SER A 46 5.50 -17.89 2.75
CA SER A 46 4.28 -18.62 3.14
C SER A 46 3.77 -18.17 4.50
N ILE A 47 2.43 -18.21 4.60
CA ILE A 47 1.70 -18.23 5.86
C ILE A 47 0.94 -19.55 5.95
N SER A 48 0.89 -20.18 7.13
CA SER A 48 0.08 -21.38 7.32
C SER A 48 -1.41 -21.08 7.17
N PRO A 49 -2.24 -22.01 6.70
CA PRO A 49 -3.70 -21.81 6.68
C PRO A 49 -4.27 -21.47 8.06
N ALA A 50 -3.69 -21.97 9.13
CA ALA A 50 -4.12 -21.69 10.50
C ALA A 50 -3.82 -20.22 10.91
N HIS A 51 -2.61 -19.72 10.65
CA HIS A 51 -2.27 -18.32 10.93
C HIS A 51 -3.08 -17.38 10.03
N PHE A 52 -3.27 -17.72 8.76
CA PHE A 52 -4.12 -16.94 7.85
C PHE A 52 -5.55 -16.83 8.40
N GLU A 53 -6.14 -17.94 8.83
CA GLU A 53 -7.49 -17.96 9.42
C GLU A 53 -7.56 -17.10 10.69
N ALA A 54 -6.57 -17.22 11.58
CA ALA A 54 -6.51 -16.40 12.82
C ALA A 54 -6.44 -14.89 12.52
N GLN A 55 -5.70 -14.48 11.47
CA GLN A 55 -5.64 -13.10 11.02
C GLN A 55 -6.98 -12.63 10.45
N MET A 56 -7.66 -13.44 9.64
CA MET A 56 -9.00 -13.14 9.11
C MET A 56 -10.04 -13.04 10.23
N ASP A 57 -10.02 -13.95 11.19
CA ASP A 57 -10.89 -13.92 12.38
C ASP A 57 -10.68 -12.67 13.23
N TYR A 58 -9.42 -12.20 13.34
CA TYR A 58 -9.13 -10.94 14.03
C TYR A 58 -9.80 -9.75 13.33
N LEU A 59 -9.70 -9.67 12.01
CA LEU A 59 -10.34 -8.59 11.23
C LEU A 59 -11.86 -8.59 11.43
N GLU A 60 -12.49 -9.76 11.37
CA GLU A 60 -13.93 -9.93 11.54
C GLU A 60 -14.38 -9.52 12.95
N LYS A 61 -13.76 -10.08 13.99
CA LYS A 61 -14.06 -9.80 15.41
C LYS A 61 -13.88 -8.33 15.80
N ASN A 62 -12.96 -7.63 15.15
CA ASN A 62 -12.67 -6.23 15.44
C ASN A 62 -13.34 -5.25 14.47
N ASN A 63 -14.31 -5.72 13.68
CA ASN A 63 -15.12 -4.91 12.76
C ASN A 63 -14.29 -4.12 11.75
N PHE A 64 -13.22 -4.71 11.19
CA PHE A 64 -12.53 -4.13 10.05
C PHE A 64 -13.40 -4.23 8.80
N LYS A 65 -13.39 -3.20 7.98
CA LYS A 65 -14.06 -3.19 6.69
C LYS A 65 -13.11 -3.77 5.64
N ILE A 66 -13.49 -4.90 5.06
CA ILE A 66 -12.73 -5.49 3.96
C ILE A 66 -13.34 -4.98 2.66
N VAL A 67 -12.54 -4.24 1.89
CA VAL A 67 -13.00 -3.58 0.67
C VAL A 67 -12.19 -4.03 -0.56
N PRO A 68 -12.76 -3.92 -1.77
CA PRO A 68 -11.97 -4.08 -2.98
C PRO A 68 -10.81 -3.07 -3.02
N LEU A 69 -9.61 -3.50 -3.40
CA LEU A 69 -8.45 -2.62 -3.53
C LEU A 69 -8.73 -1.45 -4.47
N LEU A 70 -9.56 -1.66 -5.49
CA LEU A 70 -9.98 -0.62 -6.43
C LEU A 70 -10.72 0.54 -5.76
N GLU A 71 -11.52 0.28 -4.72
CA GLU A 71 -12.19 1.35 -3.97
C GLU A 71 -11.16 2.27 -3.32
N LEU A 72 -10.11 1.70 -2.70
CA LEU A 72 -9.04 2.48 -2.10
C LEU A 72 -8.22 3.23 -3.15
N THR A 73 -7.92 2.60 -4.31
CA THR A 73 -7.16 3.25 -5.38
C THR A 73 -7.91 4.44 -6.00
N GLU A 74 -9.23 4.36 -6.12
CA GLU A 74 -10.03 5.49 -6.60
C GLU A 74 -10.04 6.66 -5.60
N LYS A 75 -10.12 6.37 -4.30
CA LYS A 75 -9.98 7.40 -3.25
C LYS A 75 -8.60 8.05 -3.28
N LEU A 76 -7.53 7.26 -3.36
CA LEU A 76 -6.16 7.75 -3.49
C LEU A 76 -5.99 8.65 -4.73
N ARG A 77 -6.53 8.23 -5.88
CA ARG A 77 -6.48 8.99 -7.15
C ARG A 77 -7.14 10.37 -7.04
N LYS A 78 -8.20 10.45 -6.25
CA LYS A 78 -8.96 11.69 -6.01
C LYS A 78 -8.43 12.51 -4.84
N GLY A 79 -7.46 12.00 -4.07
CA GLY A 79 -6.99 12.61 -2.83
C GLY A 79 -8.08 12.66 -1.75
N GLU A 80 -9.04 11.71 -1.79
CA GLU A 80 -10.10 11.60 -0.80
C GLU A 80 -9.61 10.90 0.47
N SER A 81 -10.19 11.28 1.60
CA SER A 81 -9.89 10.62 2.88
C SER A 81 -10.26 9.14 2.84
N LEU A 82 -9.41 8.33 3.46
CA LEU A 82 -9.58 6.88 3.54
C LEU A 82 -10.36 6.52 4.82
N PRO A 83 -11.31 5.56 4.74
CA PRO A 83 -12.07 5.16 5.92
C PRO A 83 -11.18 4.49 6.98
N ASP A 84 -11.46 4.73 8.26
CA ASP A 84 -10.77 4.04 9.36
C ASP A 84 -11.09 2.54 9.39
N LYS A 85 -10.19 1.74 10.00
CA LYS A 85 -10.33 0.27 10.10
C LYS A 85 -10.68 -0.39 8.76
N THR A 86 -10.02 0.04 7.69
CA THR A 86 -10.27 -0.47 6.34
C THR A 86 -9.05 -1.26 5.84
N VAL A 87 -9.31 -2.45 5.33
CA VAL A 87 -8.27 -3.35 4.81
C VAL A 87 -8.63 -3.79 3.40
N ALA A 88 -7.68 -3.70 2.49
CA ALA A 88 -7.72 -4.43 1.22
C ALA A 88 -6.74 -5.61 1.28
N ILE A 89 -7.19 -6.77 0.81
CA ILE A 89 -6.39 -8.01 0.80
C ILE A 89 -5.79 -8.18 -0.59
N SER A 90 -4.49 -8.46 -0.68
CA SER A 90 -3.82 -8.75 -1.93
C SER A 90 -2.94 -9.99 -1.85
N PHE A 91 -2.79 -10.66 -3.00
CA PHE A 91 -1.86 -11.77 -3.20
C PHE A 91 -1.04 -11.51 -4.45
N ASP A 92 0.22 -12.00 -4.46
CA ASP A 92 1.13 -11.90 -5.61
C ASP A 92 1.51 -13.30 -6.13
N ASP A 93 2.17 -13.37 -7.27
CA ASP A 93 2.92 -14.48 -7.86
C ASP A 93 2.12 -15.63 -8.50
N SER A 94 0.83 -15.51 -8.69
CA SER A 94 0.02 -16.54 -9.38
C SER A 94 0.01 -17.94 -8.72
N TYR A 95 0.32 -18.08 -7.43
CA TYR A 95 0.42 -19.40 -6.78
C TYR A 95 -0.92 -20.09 -6.59
N VAL A 96 -0.96 -21.40 -6.88
CA VAL A 96 -2.17 -22.22 -6.76
C VAL A 96 -2.68 -22.32 -5.31
N SER A 97 -1.82 -22.16 -4.31
CA SER A 97 -2.23 -22.15 -2.89
C SER A 97 -3.21 -21.00 -2.55
N VAL A 98 -3.23 -19.94 -3.34
CA VAL A 98 -4.22 -18.86 -3.22
C VAL A 98 -5.59 -19.37 -3.62
N TYR A 99 -5.69 -20.13 -4.72
CA TYR A 99 -6.95 -20.76 -5.17
C TYR A 99 -7.40 -21.86 -4.22
N ASP A 100 -6.50 -22.76 -3.83
CA ASP A 100 -6.84 -23.95 -3.04
C ASP A 100 -7.14 -23.62 -1.57
N SER A 101 -6.50 -22.60 -1.01
CA SER A 101 -6.53 -22.31 0.43
C SER A 101 -7.14 -20.97 0.79
N ALA A 102 -6.67 -19.85 0.20
CA ALA A 102 -7.14 -18.52 0.55
C ALA A 102 -8.54 -18.22 -0.01
N PHE A 103 -8.76 -18.51 -1.29
CA PHE A 103 -10.01 -18.21 -1.98
C PHE A 103 -11.25 -18.81 -1.32
N PRO A 104 -11.31 -20.13 -0.95
CA PRO A 104 -12.47 -20.69 -0.29
C PRO A 104 -12.79 -20.00 1.05
N ARG A 105 -11.75 -19.61 1.82
CA ARG A 105 -11.88 -18.95 3.11
C ARG A 105 -12.43 -17.53 3.00
N LEU A 106 -11.91 -16.77 2.04
CA LEU A 106 -12.37 -15.41 1.78
C LEU A 106 -13.75 -15.39 1.13
N LYS A 107 -14.03 -16.30 0.19
CA LYS A 107 -15.35 -16.49 -0.43
C LYS A 107 -16.42 -16.80 0.62
N LYS A 108 -16.14 -17.67 1.60
CA LYS A 108 -17.06 -17.98 2.70
C LYS A 108 -17.44 -16.76 3.52
N ARG A 109 -16.52 -15.79 3.69
CA ARG A 109 -16.74 -14.52 4.38
C ARG A 109 -17.37 -13.44 3.51
N GLY A 110 -17.51 -13.69 2.19
CA GLY A 110 -17.94 -12.66 1.24
C GLY A 110 -16.90 -11.53 1.06
N TRP A 111 -15.64 -11.79 1.32
CA TRP A 111 -14.59 -10.79 1.30
C TRP A 111 -13.89 -10.72 -0.05
N PRO A 112 -13.81 -9.50 -0.64
CA PRO A 112 -13.08 -9.28 -1.88
C PRO A 112 -11.58 -9.32 -1.63
N PHE A 113 -10.82 -9.66 -2.67
CA PHE A 113 -9.37 -9.51 -2.68
C PHE A 113 -8.85 -9.29 -4.11
N THR A 114 -7.59 -8.87 -4.22
CA THR A 114 -6.88 -8.67 -5.48
C THR A 114 -5.79 -9.72 -5.62
N PHE A 115 -5.71 -10.35 -6.77
CA PHE A 115 -4.65 -11.29 -7.11
C PHE A 115 -3.81 -10.71 -8.25
N PHE A 116 -2.60 -10.30 -7.94
CA PHE A 116 -1.62 -9.81 -8.91
C PHE A 116 -0.91 -11.00 -9.55
N VAL A 117 -1.11 -11.18 -10.85
CA VAL A 117 -0.63 -12.37 -11.56
C VAL A 117 0.46 -12.03 -12.56
N ASN A 118 1.52 -12.84 -12.56
CA ASN A 118 2.57 -12.84 -13.58
C ASN A 118 2.18 -13.84 -14.67
N THR A 119 1.85 -13.31 -15.84
CA THR A 119 1.07 -14.04 -16.85
C THR A 119 1.77 -15.24 -17.48
N ASP A 120 3.10 -15.23 -17.54
CA ASP A 120 3.86 -16.36 -18.10
C ASP A 120 3.90 -17.56 -17.15
N SER A 121 3.64 -17.37 -15.85
CA SER A 121 3.56 -18.47 -14.89
C SER A 121 2.20 -19.14 -14.89
N VAL A 122 1.13 -18.43 -15.26
CA VAL A 122 -0.23 -18.97 -15.23
C VAL A 122 -0.35 -20.18 -16.17
N GLY A 123 -0.80 -21.31 -15.63
CA GLY A 123 -0.93 -22.57 -16.37
C GLY A 123 0.36 -23.36 -16.51
N THR A 124 1.46 -22.93 -15.90
CA THR A 124 2.74 -23.65 -15.95
C THR A 124 2.93 -24.52 -14.70
N GLY A 125 3.01 -25.84 -14.90
CA GLY A 125 3.22 -26.79 -13.81
C GLY A 125 2.07 -26.84 -12.79
N LYS A 126 2.36 -27.39 -11.59
CA LYS A 126 1.37 -27.57 -10.52
C LYS A 126 1.39 -26.50 -9.42
N VAL A 127 2.35 -25.58 -9.50
CA VAL A 127 2.58 -24.57 -8.46
C VAL A 127 1.74 -23.32 -8.71
N PHE A 128 1.39 -23.07 -9.97
CA PHE A 128 0.67 -21.88 -10.39
C PHE A 128 -0.78 -22.19 -10.76
N VAL A 129 -1.64 -21.19 -10.59
CA VAL A 129 -3.04 -21.25 -11.02
C VAL A 129 -3.16 -21.37 -12.53
N THR A 130 -4.27 -21.91 -12.99
CA THR A 130 -4.67 -21.91 -14.41
C THR A 130 -5.56 -20.70 -14.73
N TRP A 131 -5.69 -20.37 -16.01
CA TRP A 131 -6.62 -19.33 -16.45
C TRP A 131 -8.08 -19.67 -16.13
N ASP A 132 -8.46 -20.96 -16.12
CA ASP A 132 -9.79 -21.39 -15.71
C ASP A 132 -10.07 -21.09 -14.24
N GLN A 133 -9.10 -21.35 -13.36
CA GLN A 133 -9.18 -21.01 -11.93
C GLN A 133 -9.28 -19.48 -11.73
N LEU A 134 -8.51 -18.69 -12.46
CA LEU A 134 -8.59 -17.22 -12.41
C LEU A 134 -9.95 -16.71 -12.90
N ARG A 135 -10.52 -17.31 -13.96
CA ARG A 135 -11.86 -16.99 -14.43
C ARG A 135 -12.94 -17.32 -13.39
N GLU A 136 -12.80 -18.46 -12.70
CA GLU A 136 -13.69 -18.81 -11.59
C GLU A 136 -13.59 -17.79 -10.45
N MET A 137 -12.38 -17.47 -10.00
CA MET A 137 -12.15 -16.47 -8.94
C MET A 137 -12.76 -15.13 -9.32
N SER A 138 -12.55 -14.67 -10.56
CA SER A 138 -13.11 -13.41 -11.07
C SER A 138 -14.64 -13.38 -11.03
N LYS A 139 -15.31 -14.47 -11.39
CA LYS A 139 -16.78 -14.61 -11.28
C LYS A 139 -17.30 -14.48 -9.85
N HIS A 140 -16.44 -14.70 -8.87
CA HIS A 140 -16.75 -14.58 -7.44
C HIS A 140 -16.20 -13.29 -6.80
N GLY A 141 -15.89 -12.26 -7.63
CA GLY A 141 -15.52 -10.94 -7.13
C GLY A 141 -14.03 -10.73 -6.82
N VAL A 142 -13.18 -11.69 -7.18
CA VAL A 142 -11.73 -11.51 -7.08
C VAL A 142 -11.26 -10.62 -8.23
N THR A 143 -10.52 -9.57 -7.92
CA THR A 143 -9.87 -8.72 -8.92
C THR A 143 -8.57 -9.38 -9.38
N ILE A 144 -8.45 -9.70 -10.67
CA ILE A 144 -7.21 -10.17 -11.27
C ILE A 144 -6.46 -8.96 -11.82
N ALA A 145 -5.21 -8.78 -11.40
CA ALA A 145 -4.42 -7.59 -11.66
C ALA A 145 -2.99 -7.92 -12.09
N ASN A 146 -2.28 -6.90 -12.54
CA ASN A 146 -0.99 -7.02 -13.24
C ASN A 146 0.18 -7.20 -12.27
N HIS A 147 0.98 -8.27 -12.48
CA HIS A 147 2.27 -8.50 -11.84
C HIS A 147 3.39 -8.74 -12.85
N THR A 148 3.30 -8.10 -14.04
CA THR A 148 4.14 -8.25 -15.21
C THR A 148 3.98 -9.61 -15.92
N THR A 149 4.74 -9.84 -16.99
CA THR A 149 4.73 -11.14 -17.68
C THR A 149 5.58 -12.17 -16.94
N ARG A 150 6.87 -11.88 -16.74
CA ARG A 150 7.91 -12.85 -16.33
C ARG A 150 8.38 -12.71 -14.89
N HIS A 151 7.84 -11.76 -14.13
CA HIS A 151 8.27 -11.49 -12.75
C HIS A 151 9.78 -11.19 -12.64
N ASN A 152 10.32 -10.39 -13.57
CA ASN A 152 11.73 -10.01 -13.57
C ASN A 152 11.99 -8.82 -12.63
N HIS A 153 13.24 -8.66 -12.18
CA HIS A 153 13.70 -7.46 -11.48
C HIS A 153 13.66 -6.25 -12.42
N LEU A 154 12.61 -5.44 -12.32
CA LEU A 154 12.37 -4.34 -13.28
C LEU A 154 13.49 -3.30 -13.33
N PRO A 155 14.12 -2.87 -12.20
CA PRO A 155 15.21 -1.89 -12.25
C PRO A 155 16.49 -2.41 -12.90
N ARG A 156 16.63 -3.73 -13.07
CA ARG A 156 17.87 -4.34 -13.57
C ARG A 156 17.88 -4.35 -15.08
N ARG A 157 18.91 -3.73 -15.67
CA ARG A 157 19.19 -3.83 -17.09
C ARG A 157 19.89 -5.14 -17.43
N GLU A 158 19.56 -5.70 -18.57
CA GLU A 158 20.27 -6.85 -19.13
C GLU A 158 21.66 -6.45 -19.65
N LYS A 159 22.54 -7.43 -19.82
CA LYS A 159 23.88 -7.20 -20.34
C LYS A 159 23.81 -6.53 -21.73
N ASN A 160 24.53 -5.43 -21.90
CA ASN A 160 24.58 -4.62 -23.12
C ASN A 160 23.25 -3.92 -23.50
N GLU A 161 22.26 -3.91 -22.64
CA GLU A 161 20.99 -3.22 -22.88
C GLU A 161 21.16 -1.70 -22.71
N THR A 162 20.84 -0.93 -23.73
CA THR A 162 20.79 0.53 -23.63
C THR A 162 19.60 0.97 -22.76
N LEU A 163 19.66 2.17 -22.21
CA LEU A 163 18.56 2.74 -21.39
C LEU A 163 17.23 2.77 -22.18
N LYS A 164 17.27 3.07 -23.48
CA LYS A 164 16.07 3.07 -24.33
C LYS A 164 15.48 1.67 -24.50
N GLN A 165 16.32 0.67 -24.75
CA GLN A 165 15.89 -0.72 -24.90
C GLN A 165 15.28 -1.24 -23.60
N TRP A 166 15.93 -0.98 -22.47
CA TRP A 166 15.44 -1.33 -21.15
C TRP A 166 14.07 -0.70 -20.86
N ARG A 167 13.91 0.61 -21.07
CA ARG A 167 12.61 1.28 -20.88
C ARG A 167 11.53 0.68 -21.78
N THR A 168 11.85 0.33 -23.01
CA THR A 168 10.92 -0.34 -23.94
C THR A 168 10.55 -1.72 -23.42
N ARG A 169 11.52 -2.50 -22.94
CA ARG A 169 11.29 -3.84 -22.38
C ARG A 169 10.39 -3.77 -21.13
N ILE A 170 10.65 -2.84 -20.19
CA ILE A 170 9.84 -2.70 -18.99
C ILE A 170 8.39 -2.30 -19.34
N ALA A 171 8.22 -1.35 -20.27
CA ALA A 171 6.90 -1.00 -20.74
C ALA A 171 6.15 -2.18 -21.37
N ALA A 172 6.85 -3.02 -22.16
CA ALA A 172 6.30 -4.23 -22.76
C ALA A 172 5.93 -5.29 -21.72
N GLU A 173 6.77 -5.54 -20.71
CA GLU A 173 6.46 -6.45 -19.59
C GLU A 173 5.13 -6.10 -18.91
N ILE A 174 4.89 -4.81 -18.67
CA ILE A 174 3.65 -4.34 -18.04
C ILE A 174 2.48 -4.43 -19.02
N SER A 175 2.64 -3.90 -20.25
CA SER A 175 1.53 -3.79 -21.20
C SER A 175 1.09 -5.15 -21.74
N SER A 176 2.03 -6.08 -21.99
CA SER A 176 1.69 -7.42 -22.47
C SER A 176 0.96 -8.25 -21.42
N ALA A 177 1.37 -8.12 -20.14
CA ALA A 177 0.66 -8.78 -19.05
C ALA A 177 -0.79 -8.25 -18.93
N GLN A 178 -0.98 -6.93 -19.03
CA GLN A 178 -2.32 -6.33 -19.02
C GLN A 178 -3.19 -6.88 -20.14
N GLN A 179 -2.69 -6.86 -21.37
CA GLN A 179 -3.40 -7.38 -22.53
C GLN A 179 -3.78 -8.85 -22.36
N LYS A 180 -2.84 -9.66 -21.82
CA LYS A 180 -3.12 -11.09 -21.58
C LYS A 180 -4.20 -11.28 -20.54
N ILE A 181 -4.17 -10.54 -19.43
CA ILE A 181 -5.22 -10.61 -18.40
C ILE A 181 -6.57 -10.18 -18.99
N GLU A 182 -6.62 -9.10 -19.77
CA GLU A 182 -7.85 -8.62 -20.40
C GLU A 182 -8.43 -9.64 -21.42
N GLN A 183 -7.57 -10.31 -22.18
CA GLN A 183 -7.98 -11.39 -23.09
C GLN A 183 -8.63 -12.57 -22.36
N GLU A 184 -8.08 -12.96 -21.21
CA GLU A 184 -8.50 -14.16 -20.47
C GLU A 184 -9.66 -13.89 -19.50
N ILE A 185 -9.71 -12.70 -18.91
CA ILE A 185 -10.65 -12.33 -17.83
C ILE A 185 -11.73 -11.35 -18.31
N GLY A 186 -11.47 -10.60 -19.37
CA GLY A 186 -12.36 -9.58 -19.95
C GLY A 186 -12.06 -8.17 -19.48
N LYS A 187 -11.83 -7.92 -18.19
CA LYS A 187 -11.45 -6.61 -17.65
C LYS A 187 -10.33 -6.76 -16.64
N ALA A 188 -9.33 -5.89 -16.74
CA ALA A 188 -8.28 -5.77 -15.74
C ALA A 188 -8.07 -4.27 -15.40
N PRO A 189 -8.00 -3.93 -14.11
CA PRO A 189 -7.74 -2.55 -13.70
C PRO A 189 -6.29 -2.17 -13.95
N ASN A 190 -6.04 -0.87 -14.17
CA ASN A 190 -4.68 -0.34 -14.30
C ASN A 190 -4.01 -0.20 -12.91
N ILE A 191 -3.82 -1.32 -12.25
CA ILE A 191 -3.05 -1.45 -11.01
C ILE A 191 -1.95 -2.49 -11.21
N LEU A 192 -0.77 -2.20 -10.69
CA LEU A 192 0.45 -2.99 -10.86
C LEU A 192 1.07 -3.28 -9.50
N ALA A 193 1.39 -4.52 -9.19
CA ALA A 193 2.35 -4.83 -8.15
C ALA A 193 3.73 -5.01 -8.77
N TYR A 194 4.74 -4.33 -8.21
CA TYR A 194 6.11 -4.50 -8.69
C TYR A 194 6.66 -5.85 -8.25
N PRO A 195 7.23 -6.67 -9.15
CA PRO A 195 7.95 -7.88 -8.76
C PRO A 195 9.01 -7.61 -7.69
N PHE A 196 9.06 -8.44 -6.65
CA PHE A 196 9.92 -8.27 -5.47
C PHE A 196 9.68 -6.96 -4.68
N GLY A 197 8.67 -6.16 -5.06
CA GLY A 197 8.48 -4.80 -4.55
C GLY A 197 9.55 -3.81 -5.05
N GLU A 198 10.38 -4.19 -6.02
CA GLU A 198 11.50 -3.39 -6.52
C GLU A 198 11.07 -2.39 -7.60
N TYR A 199 11.43 -1.14 -7.42
CA TYR A 199 11.24 -0.06 -8.39
C TYR A 199 12.33 1.01 -8.22
N ASP A 200 12.54 1.78 -9.27
CA ASP A 200 13.31 3.01 -9.27
C ASP A 200 12.50 4.14 -9.93
N VAL A 201 13.08 5.32 -10.02
CA VAL A 201 12.41 6.50 -10.60
C VAL A 201 11.98 6.26 -12.05
N ASP A 202 12.80 5.56 -12.83
CA ASP A 202 12.47 5.26 -14.23
C ASP A 202 11.30 4.27 -14.35
N VAL A 203 11.28 3.22 -13.54
CA VAL A 203 10.18 2.23 -13.49
C VAL A 203 8.89 2.92 -13.04
N GLN A 204 8.93 3.77 -12.02
CA GLN A 204 7.77 4.57 -11.58
C GLN A 204 7.26 5.48 -12.71
N GLN A 205 8.15 6.16 -13.45
CA GLN A 205 7.75 7.00 -14.58
C GLN A 205 7.11 6.19 -15.71
N ILE A 206 7.58 4.96 -15.97
CA ILE A 206 6.97 4.08 -16.96
C ILE A 206 5.58 3.67 -16.51
N ALA A 207 5.40 3.20 -15.26
CA ALA A 207 4.11 2.83 -14.70
C ALA A 207 3.11 4.01 -14.76
N LYS A 208 3.57 5.22 -14.38
CA LYS A 208 2.78 6.45 -14.46
C LYS A 208 2.35 6.79 -15.88
N LYS A 209 3.26 6.73 -16.86
CA LYS A 209 2.96 6.99 -18.28
C LYS A 209 1.95 6.00 -18.85
N LEU A 210 1.97 4.76 -18.38
CA LEU A 210 1.01 3.72 -18.74
C LEU A 210 -0.31 3.84 -17.98
N GLY A 211 -0.45 4.80 -17.06
CA GLY A 211 -1.69 5.08 -16.31
C GLY A 211 -1.94 4.19 -15.10
N TYR A 212 -0.90 3.52 -14.58
CA TYR A 212 -1.05 2.63 -13.43
C TYR A 212 -0.96 3.37 -12.09
N ILE A 213 -1.70 2.83 -11.11
CA ILE A 213 -1.33 2.95 -9.70
C ILE A 213 -0.49 1.71 -9.37
N ALA A 214 0.67 1.91 -8.73
CA ALA A 214 1.63 0.83 -8.55
C ALA A 214 1.99 0.61 -7.06
N PHE A 215 2.09 -0.65 -6.69
CA PHE A 215 2.27 -1.12 -5.32
C PHE A 215 3.66 -1.73 -5.14
N GLY A 216 4.34 -1.29 -4.09
CA GLY A 216 5.57 -1.93 -3.60
C GLY A 216 5.30 -2.99 -2.54
N GLN A 217 6.37 -3.38 -1.82
CA GLN A 217 6.30 -4.24 -0.64
C GLN A 217 6.84 -3.55 0.62
N GLN A 218 7.13 -2.24 0.55
CA GLN A 218 7.46 -1.46 1.73
C GLN A 218 6.24 -1.37 2.65
N SER A 219 6.46 -1.60 3.94
CA SER A 219 5.42 -1.53 4.96
C SER A 219 4.94 -0.10 5.19
N GLY A 220 3.64 0.11 5.26
CA GLY A 220 3.04 1.40 5.56
C GLY A 220 1.53 1.39 5.42
N ALA A 221 0.85 2.27 6.17
CA ALA A 221 -0.54 2.58 5.95
C ALA A 221 -0.71 3.50 4.73
N LEU A 222 -1.88 3.44 4.10
CA LEU A 222 -2.21 4.30 2.97
C LEU A 222 -2.35 5.75 3.43
N TYR A 223 -1.87 6.65 2.58
CA TYR A 223 -1.98 8.09 2.79
C TYR A 223 -2.56 8.74 1.53
N GLU A 224 -3.60 9.57 1.68
CA GLU A 224 -4.33 10.16 0.55
C GLU A 224 -3.48 11.08 -0.33
N LYS A 225 -2.37 11.61 0.20
CA LYS A 225 -1.39 12.40 -0.55
C LYS A 225 -0.13 11.60 -0.91
N GLY A 226 -0.16 10.27 -0.72
CA GLY A 226 0.96 9.39 -1.03
C GLY A 226 1.25 9.29 -2.52
N ASP A 227 2.45 8.82 -2.86
CA ASP A 227 2.84 8.59 -4.25
C ASP A 227 2.10 7.37 -4.82
N LEU A 228 1.31 7.59 -5.87
CA LEU A 228 0.52 6.56 -6.54
C LEU A 228 1.38 5.52 -7.30
N GLN A 229 2.65 5.76 -7.49
CA GLN A 229 3.59 4.83 -8.09
C GLN A 229 4.43 4.06 -7.08
N SER A 230 4.17 4.24 -5.77
CA SER A 230 4.86 3.52 -4.69
C SER A 230 3.94 3.30 -3.48
N VAL A 231 2.72 2.86 -3.74
CA VAL A 231 1.73 2.60 -2.70
C VAL A 231 2.22 1.46 -1.79
N PRO A 232 2.29 1.66 -0.47
CA PRO A 232 2.80 0.66 0.46
C PRO A 232 1.82 -0.49 0.67
N ARG A 233 2.35 -1.67 1.01
CA ARG A 233 1.58 -2.82 1.48
C ARG A 233 2.29 -3.47 2.67
N PHE A 234 1.56 -4.10 3.55
CA PHE A 234 2.14 -4.89 4.64
C PHE A 234 2.30 -6.36 4.20
N PRO A 235 3.53 -6.84 3.94
CA PRO A 235 3.75 -8.24 3.61
C PRO A 235 3.62 -9.14 4.83
N PHE A 236 2.96 -10.30 4.64
CA PHE A 236 2.83 -11.37 5.60
C PHE A 236 3.32 -12.69 5.02
N GLY A 237 4.30 -13.26 5.68
CA GLY A 237 4.99 -14.48 5.31
C GLY A 237 6.32 -14.58 6.06
N GLY A 238 6.93 -15.74 6.07
CA GLY A 238 8.21 -15.95 6.74
C GLY A 238 8.14 -15.71 8.25
N SER A 239 8.88 -14.72 8.72
CA SER A 239 8.90 -14.30 10.13
C SER A 239 7.77 -13.34 10.52
N PHE A 240 6.93 -12.92 9.58
CA PHE A 240 5.86 -11.95 9.80
C PHE A 240 4.47 -12.61 9.77
N THR A 241 4.31 -13.78 10.39
CA THR A 241 3.04 -14.54 10.39
C THR A 241 2.30 -14.46 11.71
N GLU A 242 2.97 -14.01 12.77
CA GLU A 242 2.42 -13.95 14.12
C GLU A 242 1.27 -12.95 14.23
N LEU A 243 0.26 -13.29 15.04
CA LEU A 243 -0.95 -12.48 15.16
C LEU A 243 -0.68 -11.10 15.75
N ASP A 244 0.25 -10.98 16.71
CA ASP A 244 0.59 -9.70 17.33
C ASP A 244 1.22 -8.72 16.32
N ASP A 245 2.08 -9.23 15.42
CA ASP A 245 2.65 -8.42 14.32
C ASP A 245 1.55 -7.98 13.34
N PHE A 246 0.61 -8.88 13.03
CA PHE A 246 -0.55 -8.57 12.21
C PHE A 246 -1.42 -7.47 12.84
N ILE A 247 -1.75 -7.61 14.13
CA ILE A 247 -2.54 -6.64 14.88
C ILE A 247 -1.89 -5.26 14.85
N MET A 248 -0.59 -5.18 15.09
CA MET A 248 0.16 -3.92 15.03
C MET A 248 0.04 -3.28 13.64
N LYS A 249 0.26 -4.05 12.57
CA LYS A 249 0.29 -3.56 11.19
C LYS A 249 -1.08 -3.10 10.69
N VAL A 250 -2.16 -3.84 10.96
CA VAL A 250 -3.50 -3.42 10.49
C VAL A 250 -4.07 -2.23 11.25
N ASN A 251 -3.51 -1.90 12.42
CA ASN A 251 -3.85 -0.70 13.19
C ASN A 251 -2.86 0.47 12.95
N THR A 252 -1.88 0.31 12.07
CA THR A 252 -0.90 1.35 11.76
C THR A 252 -1.57 2.52 11.03
N ARG A 253 -1.23 3.73 11.45
CA ARG A 253 -1.67 4.97 10.80
C ARG A 253 -0.58 5.52 9.89
N PRO A 254 -0.93 6.25 8.82
CA PRO A 254 0.07 6.91 8.00
C PRO A 254 0.86 7.94 8.81
N MET A 255 2.15 8.03 8.52
CA MET A 255 2.98 9.09 9.09
C MET A 255 2.55 10.43 8.46
N PRO A 256 2.21 11.46 9.24
CA PRO A 256 1.75 12.75 8.71
C PRO A 256 2.94 13.57 8.18
N ILE A 257 3.50 13.16 7.06
CA ILE A 257 4.64 13.83 6.41
C ILE A 257 4.13 15.03 5.63
N LYS A 258 4.65 16.21 5.95
CA LYS A 258 4.38 17.46 5.25
C LYS A 258 5.32 17.65 4.07
N THR A 259 6.63 17.47 4.29
CA THR A 259 7.63 17.54 3.23
C THR A 259 8.71 16.49 3.40
N VAL A 260 9.25 16.03 2.26
CA VAL A 260 10.44 15.18 2.17
C VAL A 260 11.45 15.93 1.31
N ASN A 261 12.62 16.19 1.85
CA ASN A 261 13.70 16.85 1.12
C ASN A 261 15.00 16.08 1.25
N PHE A 262 15.87 16.22 0.27
CA PHE A 262 17.19 15.61 0.25
C PHE A 262 18.26 16.69 0.19
N TYR A 263 19.35 16.48 0.90
CA TYR A 263 20.48 17.37 0.92
C TYR A 263 21.78 16.60 0.71
N SER A 264 22.71 17.14 -0.08
CA SER A 264 24.07 16.59 -0.20
C SER A 264 24.92 16.86 1.04
N ASP A 265 24.66 17.97 1.70
CA ASP A 265 25.19 18.41 2.98
C ASP A 265 24.12 19.24 3.71
N LYS A 266 24.36 19.70 4.94
CA LYS A 266 23.35 20.44 5.72
C LYS A 266 22.94 21.81 5.14
N LYS A 267 23.48 22.23 3.98
CA LYS A 267 23.21 23.52 3.35
C LYS A 267 22.64 23.40 1.93
N THR A 268 22.95 22.31 1.22
CA THR A 268 22.69 22.19 -0.21
C THR A 268 21.58 21.18 -0.48
N GLN A 269 20.36 21.67 -0.70
CA GLN A 269 19.22 20.86 -1.08
C GLN A 269 19.41 20.30 -2.50
N GLN A 270 19.02 19.04 -2.69
CA GLN A 270 19.04 18.35 -3.99
C GLN A 270 17.64 18.33 -4.58
N GLU A 271 17.50 18.67 -5.85
CA GLU A 271 16.22 18.64 -6.56
C GLU A 271 15.82 17.22 -7.01
N ASN A 272 16.76 16.29 -7.05
CA ASN A 272 16.52 14.92 -7.47
C ASN A 272 17.12 13.91 -6.48
N LEU A 273 16.60 12.67 -6.53
CA LEU A 273 16.97 11.56 -5.65
C LEU A 273 18.21 10.77 -6.13
N ILE A 274 18.95 11.28 -7.13
CA ILE A 274 20.11 10.58 -7.67
C ILE A 274 21.34 10.93 -6.84
N VAL A 275 21.83 9.93 -6.12
CA VAL A 275 22.99 10.06 -5.25
C VAL A 275 24.19 9.35 -5.89
N LYS A 276 25.36 10.01 -5.89
CA LYS A 276 26.59 9.39 -6.35
C LYS A 276 27.03 8.28 -5.40
N ALA A 277 27.62 7.23 -5.94
CA ALA A 277 28.19 6.15 -5.13
C ALA A 277 29.18 6.71 -4.08
N GLY A 278 29.03 6.27 -2.84
CA GLY A 278 29.84 6.73 -1.70
C GLY A 278 29.41 8.06 -1.07
N ALA A 279 28.43 8.78 -1.63
CA ALA A 279 27.89 9.95 -0.98
C ALA A 279 27.00 9.57 0.21
N LYS A 280 26.93 10.47 1.20
CA LYS A 280 26.06 10.33 2.39
C LYS A 280 25.07 11.50 2.40
N PRO A 281 23.97 11.42 1.64
CA PRO A 281 22.96 12.46 1.62
C PRO A 281 22.19 12.48 2.93
N TRP A 282 21.57 13.61 3.23
CA TRP A 282 20.60 13.73 4.31
C TRP A 282 19.18 13.61 3.75
N LEU A 283 18.38 12.78 4.38
CA LEU A 283 16.93 12.80 4.24
C LEU A 283 16.35 13.74 5.30
N VAL A 284 15.55 14.71 4.89
CA VAL A 284 14.96 15.69 5.82
C VAL A 284 13.44 15.61 5.76
N LEU A 285 12.84 15.25 6.88
CA LEU A 285 11.39 15.12 7.01
C LEU A 285 10.82 16.27 7.84
N GLU A 286 9.78 16.90 7.33
CA GLU A 286 8.91 17.81 8.07
C GLU A 286 7.56 17.12 8.29
N LEU A 287 7.08 17.09 9.52
CA LEU A 287 5.79 16.49 9.88
C LEU A 287 4.74 17.57 10.11
N GLU A 288 3.47 17.22 9.89
CA GLU A 288 2.33 18.08 10.25
C GLU A 288 2.26 18.29 11.78
N ASP A 289 2.64 17.25 12.56
CA ASP A 289 2.81 17.33 14.01
C ASP A 289 4.28 17.17 14.41
N PRO A 290 4.99 18.27 14.72
CA PRO A 290 6.40 18.21 15.15
C PRO A 290 6.62 17.42 16.45
N GLY A 291 5.60 17.24 17.28
CA GLY A 291 5.67 16.45 18.51
C GLY A 291 5.99 14.97 18.28
N LEU A 292 5.74 14.47 17.07
CA LEU A 292 6.05 13.10 16.69
C LEU A 292 7.54 12.89 16.36
N LEU A 293 8.31 13.94 16.04
CA LEU A 293 9.72 13.82 15.61
C LEU A 293 10.57 13.04 16.62
N LYS A 294 10.36 13.24 17.92
CA LYS A 294 11.09 12.54 18.99
C LYS A 294 10.74 11.05 19.12
N LYS A 295 9.69 10.59 18.45
CA LYS A 295 9.21 9.20 18.49
C LYS A 295 9.62 8.39 17.27
N ILE A 296 10.30 9.01 16.30
CA ILE A 296 10.69 8.37 15.05
C ILE A 296 12.06 7.72 15.22
N ASN A 297 12.14 6.45 14.84
CA ASN A 297 13.39 5.72 14.67
C ASN A 297 13.60 5.45 13.18
N CYS A 298 14.79 5.72 12.68
CA CYS A 298 15.16 5.50 11.29
C CYS A 298 16.11 4.32 11.18
N PHE A 299 15.89 3.49 10.16
CA PHE A 299 16.69 2.32 9.87
C PHE A 299 17.06 2.30 8.39
N ALA A 300 18.30 1.93 8.08
CA ALA A 300 18.70 1.68 6.70
C ALA A 300 19.08 0.21 6.52
N THR A 301 18.69 -0.33 5.36
CA THR A 301 19.06 -1.70 4.98
C THR A 301 20.57 -1.87 4.99
N GLY A 302 21.05 -2.88 5.69
CA GLY A 302 22.48 -3.20 5.84
C GLY A 302 23.25 -2.34 6.86
N GLN A 303 22.63 -1.31 7.47
CA GLN A 303 23.26 -0.45 8.48
C GLN A 303 22.56 -0.51 9.85
N GLY A 304 21.32 -0.98 9.91
CA GLY A 304 20.53 -0.98 11.15
C GLY A 304 19.98 0.41 11.49
N ALA A 305 19.96 0.74 12.79
CA ALA A 305 19.47 2.04 13.25
C ALA A 305 20.40 3.18 12.82
N ILE A 306 19.81 4.25 12.30
CA ILE A 306 20.53 5.46 11.87
C ILE A 306 20.34 6.55 12.90
N THR A 307 21.42 7.27 13.19
CA THR A 307 21.36 8.46 14.06
C THR A 307 20.57 9.57 13.35
N THR A 308 19.68 10.19 14.09
CA THR A 308 18.84 11.28 13.60
C THR A 308 19.09 12.55 14.42
N GLU A 309 18.91 13.70 13.81
CA GLU A 309 18.98 15.01 14.46
C GLU A 309 17.67 15.76 14.23
N ILE A 310 17.24 16.56 15.21
CA ILE A 310 16.10 17.48 15.04
C ILE A 310 16.65 18.89 14.97
N ILE A 311 16.48 19.52 13.81
CA ILE A 311 16.91 20.92 13.53
C ILE A 311 15.71 21.65 12.93
N ASP A 312 15.35 22.79 13.49
CA ASP A 312 14.25 23.66 13.03
C ASP A 312 12.92 22.90 12.81
N ASN A 313 12.54 22.05 13.78
CA ASN A 313 11.35 21.18 13.69
C ASN A 313 11.33 20.25 12.47
N LYS A 314 12.49 19.83 11.98
CA LYS A 314 12.66 18.82 10.92
C LYS A 314 13.56 17.70 11.41
N LEU A 315 13.25 16.48 10.99
CA LEU A 315 14.08 15.30 11.26
C LEU A 315 15.12 15.16 10.14
N TRP A 316 16.36 15.18 10.51
CA TRP A 316 17.52 14.95 9.65
C TRP A 316 18.03 13.52 9.89
N VAL A 317 18.07 12.74 8.81
CA VAL A 317 18.41 11.30 8.81
C VAL A 317 19.62 11.07 7.92
#